data_cdeb2869d583e168a852abef79f22356
#
_entry.id   cdeb2869d583e168a852abef79f22356
#
_cell.length_a   1.000
_cell.length_b   1.000
_cell.length_c   1.000
_cell.angle_alpha   90.00
_cell.angle_beta   90.00
_cell.angle_gamma   90.00
#
_symmetry.space_group_name_H-M   'P 1'
#
loop_
_entity.id
_entity.type
_entity.pdbx_description
1 polymer ?
#
loop_
_entity_poly.entity_id
_entity_poly.type
_entity_poly.pdbx_seq_one_letter_code
_entity_poly.pdbx_strand_id
1 'polypeptide(L)'
;MGMIFMSSSALDWKPILEGWLNSRNPQEAAILRDLFHKENIFGESLEKVYQTWEPKMKLYECNYIAQATSLLTGLIPIKEDKSILPAETLEKLFVFALMWSVGCVLELSDRALMEAFVKNHPSKLDLPPIPSDTNFTIFEYVVDVEKGIWEHWNDRVPVYDYPTDPSIEIPDYSSILIPNVDNTRTNFLIDVIAKQERHVLLIGEQGTGKTVMIQGYCKKYDPEEHVFKSFNFSSATEPHMFQNTIESLVDKRVGTTYGPPGGRKMTVFIDDVNMPVVNEWGDQITNEIVRQMMEQRLVYQFF
;
A
#
# COMPACT_ATOMS: atom_id res chain seq x y z
N MET A 1 -5.56 -38.76 -14.30
CA MET A 1 -5.20 -37.47 -13.73
C MET A 1 -4.88 -36.54 -14.90
N GLY A 2 -5.66 -35.46 -15.11
CA GLY A 2 -5.37 -34.45 -16.13
C GLY A 2 -4.48 -33.38 -15.52
N MET A 3 -3.35 -33.07 -16.12
CA MET A 3 -2.50 -31.93 -15.73
C MET A 3 -2.71 -30.80 -16.73
N ILE A 4 -3.02 -29.60 -16.23
CA ILE A 4 -3.10 -28.38 -17.02
C ILE A 4 -2.02 -27.45 -16.50
N PHE A 5 -1.08 -27.10 -17.36
CA PHE A 5 -0.05 -26.10 -17.04
C PHE A 5 -0.63 -24.70 -17.22
N MET A 6 -0.59 -23.90 -16.17
CA MET A 6 -0.96 -22.49 -16.20
C MET A 6 0.29 -21.65 -16.02
N SER A 7 0.65 -20.89 -17.05
CA SER A 7 1.76 -19.93 -16.97
C SER A 7 1.28 -18.60 -16.40
N SER A 8 2.09 -17.99 -15.56
CA SER A 8 1.84 -16.61 -15.06
C SER A 8 1.82 -15.59 -16.21
N SER A 9 2.49 -15.86 -17.31
CA SER A 9 2.50 -15.02 -18.52
C SER A 9 1.18 -15.03 -19.30
N ALA A 10 0.27 -15.96 -18.99
CA ALA A 10 -1.06 -16.02 -19.61
C ALA A 10 -2.10 -15.15 -18.89
N LEU A 11 -1.76 -14.56 -17.75
CA LEU A 11 -2.66 -13.71 -16.96
C LEU A 11 -2.32 -12.24 -17.22
N ASP A 12 -3.11 -11.62 -18.10
CA ASP A 12 -3.13 -10.16 -18.32
C ASP A 12 -3.76 -9.45 -17.08
N TRP A 13 -3.40 -8.20 -16.87
CA TRP A 13 -3.95 -7.34 -15.82
C TRP A 13 -5.44 -6.97 -16.05
N LYS A 14 -5.92 -7.01 -17.30
CA LYS A 14 -7.27 -6.58 -17.69
C LYS A 14 -8.41 -7.33 -16.99
N PRO A 15 -8.41 -8.67 -16.86
CA PRO A 15 -9.47 -9.39 -16.14
C PRO A 15 -9.60 -8.96 -14.68
N ILE A 16 -8.48 -8.62 -14.02
CA ILE A 16 -8.47 -8.14 -12.63
C ILE A 16 -9.10 -6.75 -12.56
N LEU A 17 -8.76 -5.86 -13.49
CA LEU A 17 -9.39 -4.56 -13.61
C LEU A 17 -10.90 -4.67 -13.80
N GLU A 18 -11.35 -5.50 -14.75
CA GLU A 18 -12.79 -5.67 -15.02
C GLU A 18 -13.54 -6.26 -13.82
N GLY A 19 -12.94 -7.22 -13.12
CA GLY A 19 -13.49 -7.75 -11.87
C GLY A 19 -13.69 -6.66 -10.80
N TRP A 20 -12.72 -5.77 -10.66
CA TRP A 20 -12.82 -4.63 -9.74
C TRP A 20 -13.86 -3.60 -10.21
N LEU A 21 -13.87 -3.22 -11.48
CA LEU A 21 -14.82 -2.25 -12.04
C LEU A 21 -16.29 -2.71 -11.88
N ASN A 22 -16.55 -4.01 -11.96
CA ASN A 22 -17.88 -4.56 -11.76
C ASN A 22 -18.42 -4.34 -10.33
N SER A 23 -17.55 -4.09 -9.36
CA SER A 23 -17.95 -3.78 -7.98
C SER A 23 -18.22 -2.28 -7.75
N ARG A 24 -17.98 -1.42 -8.75
CA ARG A 24 -18.09 0.04 -8.66
C ARG A 24 -19.39 0.56 -9.29
N ASN A 25 -19.69 1.85 -9.05
CA ASN A 25 -20.78 2.50 -9.75
C ASN A 25 -20.56 2.42 -11.28
N PRO A 26 -21.58 2.04 -12.09
CA PRO A 26 -21.39 1.85 -13.53
C PRO A 26 -20.87 3.08 -14.29
N GLN A 27 -21.28 4.29 -13.89
CA GLN A 27 -20.80 5.53 -14.52
C GLN A 27 -19.33 5.80 -14.17
N GLU A 28 -18.96 5.61 -12.89
CA GLU A 28 -17.57 5.72 -12.42
C GLU A 28 -16.70 4.65 -13.10
N ALA A 29 -17.19 3.40 -13.16
CA ALA A 29 -16.49 2.30 -13.80
C ALA A 29 -16.23 2.55 -15.29
N ALA A 30 -17.17 3.19 -16.01
CA ALA A 30 -16.96 3.55 -17.41
C ALA A 30 -15.81 4.56 -17.57
N ILE A 31 -15.80 5.63 -16.76
CA ILE A 31 -14.72 6.64 -16.79
C ILE A 31 -13.36 6.00 -16.45
N LEU A 32 -13.31 5.21 -15.39
CA LEU A 32 -12.06 4.56 -14.95
C LEU A 32 -11.58 3.54 -16.02
N ARG A 33 -12.48 2.78 -16.62
CA ARG A 33 -12.14 1.87 -17.74
C ARG A 33 -11.48 2.63 -18.88
N ASP A 34 -12.08 3.73 -19.30
CA ASP A 34 -11.54 4.54 -20.37
C ASP A 34 -10.15 5.10 -20.02
N LEU A 35 -9.92 5.52 -18.78
CA LEU A 35 -8.62 6.01 -18.31
C LEU A 35 -7.54 4.92 -18.33
N PHE A 36 -7.82 3.71 -17.82
CA PHE A 36 -6.86 2.61 -17.85
C PHE A 36 -6.49 2.18 -19.27
N HIS A 37 -7.43 2.26 -20.21
CA HIS A 37 -7.22 1.90 -21.62
C HIS A 37 -6.77 3.06 -22.50
N LYS A 38 -6.78 4.32 -21.98
CA LYS A 38 -6.44 5.53 -22.73
C LYS A 38 -5.04 5.41 -23.33
N GLU A 39 -4.97 5.25 -24.66
CA GLU A 39 -3.71 5.04 -25.40
C GLU A 39 -2.82 3.93 -24.79
N ASN A 40 -3.43 2.95 -24.11
CA ASN A 40 -2.75 1.84 -23.45
C ASN A 40 -1.69 2.25 -22.39
N ILE A 41 -1.80 3.43 -21.78
CA ILE A 41 -0.77 3.99 -20.89
C ILE A 41 -0.40 3.05 -19.74
N PHE A 42 -1.38 2.35 -19.13
CA PHE A 42 -1.11 1.43 -18.04
C PHE A 42 -0.31 0.21 -18.55
N GLY A 43 -0.70 -0.39 -19.67
CA GLY A 43 0.00 -1.52 -20.30
C GLY A 43 1.42 -1.15 -20.72
N GLU A 44 1.60 0.00 -21.39
CA GLU A 44 2.93 0.47 -21.79
C GLU A 44 3.82 0.79 -20.58
N SER A 45 3.24 1.29 -19.47
CA SER A 45 3.99 1.49 -18.22
C SER A 45 4.50 0.16 -17.67
N LEU A 46 3.70 -0.91 -17.72
CA LEU A 46 4.13 -2.25 -17.31
C LEU A 46 5.22 -2.81 -18.22
N GLU A 47 5.09 -2.64 -19.54
CA GLU A 47 6.14 -3.04 -20.49
C GLU A 47 7.46 -2.33 -20.19
N LYS A 48 7.43 -1.02 -19.87
CA LYS A 48 8.61 -0.25 -19.48
C LYS A 48 9.27 -0.79 -18.20
N VAL A 49 8.48 -1.21 -17.20
CA VAL A 49 8.99 -1.83 -15.98
C VAL A 49 9.78 -3.12 -16.29
N TYR A 50 9.34 -3.91 -17.25
CA TYR A 50 10.02 -5.17 -17.60
C TYR A 50 11.18 -5.02 -18.57
N GLN A 51 11.20 -3.95 -19.36
CA GLN A 51 12.16 -3.79 -20.45
C GLN A 51 13.21 -2.70 -20.19
N THR A 52 12.85 -1.65 -19.48
CA THR A 52 13.67 -0.42 -19.45
C THR A 52 13.98 0.04 -18.03
N TRP A 53 13.00 0.02 -17.13
CA TRP A 53 13.19 0.47 -15.75
C TRP A 53 13.68 -0.68 -14.87
N GLU A 54 14.37 -0.35 -13.78
CA GLU A 54 14.94 -1.32 -12.84
C GLU A 54 14.18 -1.32 -11.50
N PRO A 55 13.03 -2.03 -11.40
CA PRO A 55 12.29 -2.08 -10.15
C PRO A 55 13.10 -2.82 -9.08
N LYS A 56 13.11 -2.30 -7.86
CA LYS A 56 13.79 -2.93 -6.71
C LYS A 56 13.19 -4.27 -6.32
N MET A 57 11.97 -4.54 -6.74
CA MET A 57 11.29 -5.81 -6.52
C MET A 57 10.67 -6.30 -7.84
N LYS A 58 10.91 -7.56 -8.16
CA LYS A 58 10.26 -8.21 -9.30
C LYS A 58 8.83 -8.57 -8.93
N LEU A 59 7.87 -7.89 -9.53
CA LEU A 59 6.45 -8.12 -9.34
C LEU A 59 5.81 -8.59 -10.64
N TYR A 60 4.66 -9.26 -10.53
CA TYR A 60 3.82 -9.62 -11.67
C TYR A 60 2.82 -8.49 -11.98
N GLU A 61 2.27 -8.49 -13.19
CA GLU A 61 1.25 -7.51 -13.60
C GLU A 61 0.07 -7.44 -12.63
N CYS A 62 -0.35 -8.59 -12.09
CA CYS A 62 -1.42 -8.66 -11.10
C CYS A 62 -1.14 -7.86 -9.82
N ASN A 63 0.12 -7.73 -9.42
CA ASN A 63 0.48 -6.94 -8.24
C ASN A 63 0.34 -5.43 -8.52
N TYR A 64 0.78 -4.97 -9.68
CA TYR A 64 0.67 -3.56 -10.06
C TYR A 64 -0.79 -3.11 -10.18
N ILE A 65 -1.63 -3.92 -10.86
CA ILE A 65 -3.05 -3.58 -10.99
C ILE A 65 -3.78 -3.69 -9.65
N ALA A 66 -3.45 -4.67 -8.80
CA ALA A 66 -4.01 -4.79 -7.47
C ALA A 66 -3.65 -3.59 -6.59
N GLN A 67 -2.43 -3.06 -6.69
CA GLN A 67 -2.00 -1.85 -6.01
C GLN A 67 -2.78 -0.62 -6.52
N ALA A 68 -2.88 -0.44 -7.85
CA ALA A 68 -3.62 0.66 -8.46
C ALA A 68 -5.09 0.68 -8.03
N THR A 69 -5.77 -0.46 -8.13
CA THR A 69 -7.18 -0.60 -7.74
C THR A 69 -7.39 -0.43 -6.23
N SER A 70 -6.41 -0.85 -5.41
CA SER A 70 -6.45 -0.63 -3.96
C SER A 70 -6.33 0.85 -3.60
N LEU A 71 -5.42 1.58 -4.24
CA LEU A 71 -5.29 3.01 -4.06
C LEU A 71 -6.57 3.74 -4.47
N LEU A 72 -7.10 3.44 -5.65
CA LEU A 72 -8.37 4.03 -6.11
C LEU A 72 -9.54 3.70 -5.18
N THR A 73 -9.62 2.47 -4.67
CA THR A 73 -10.67 2.10 -3.71
C THR A 73 -10.60 2.92 -2.42
N GLY A 74 -9.40 3.18 -1.91
CA GLY A 74 -9.23 3.97 -0.69
C GLY A 74 -9.34 5.48 -0.90
N LEU A 75 -9.06 5.97 -2.11
CA LEU A 75 -9.10 7.39 -2.43
C LEU A 75 -10.48 7.87 -2.91
N ILE A 76 -11.24 7.01 -3.57
CA ILE A 76 -12.58 7.36 -4.06
C ILE A 76 -13.60 7.05 -2.96
N PRO A 77 -14.17 8.06 -2.28
CA PRO A 77 -15.10 7.84 -1.19
C PRO A 77 -16.40 7.19 -1.69
N ILE A 78 -16.89 6.23 -0.94
CA ILE A 78 -18.24 5.67 -1.17
C ILE A 78 -19.24 6.64 -0.55
N LYS A 79 -19.99 7.35 -1.39
CA LYS A 79 -21.01 8.29 -0.94
C LYS A 79 -22.37 7.60 -0.82
N GLU A 80 -23.10 7.92 0.25
CA GLU A 80 -24.44 7.36 0.50
C GLU A 80 -25.44 7.71 -0.60
N ASP A 81 -25.33 8.91 -1.18
CA ASP A 81 -26.18 9.40 -2.29
C ASP A 81 -25.82 8.81 -3.64
N LYS A 82 -24.83 7.89 -3.72
CA LYS A 82 -24.30 7.29 -4.95
C LYS A 82 -23.78 8.32 -5.96
N SER A 83 -23.52 9.55 -5.56
CA SER A 83 -22.89 10.53 -6.42
C SER A 83 -21.46 10.13 -6.74
N ILE A 84 -21.04 10.36 -7.98
CA ILE A 84 -19.67 10.11 -8.44
C ILE A 84 -18.84 11.39 -8.37
N LEU A 85 -17.52 11.22 -8.31
CA LEU A 85 -16.60 12.34 -8.44
C LEU A 85 -16.58 12.86 -9.90
N PRO A 86 -16.27 14.16 -10.12
CA PRO A 86 -16.06 14.69 -11.45
C PRO A 86 -14.99 13.88 -12.22
N ALA A 87 -15.19 13.76 -13.55
CA ALA A 87 -14.26 12.99 -14.39
C ALA A 87 -12.82 13.51 -14.30
N GLU A 88 -12.63 14.83 -14.19
CA GLU A 88 -11.32 15.46 -14.00
C GLU A 88 -10.65 15.04 -12.68
N THR A 89 -11.44 14.90 -11.60
CA THR A 89 -10.92 14.41 -10.32
C THR A 89 -10.55 12.93 -10.41
N LEU A 90 -11.37 12.12 -11.09
CA LEU A 90 -11.08 10.70 -11.32
C LEU A 90 -9.81 10.51 -12.16
N GLU A 91 -9.58 11.37 -13.17
CA GLU A 91 -8.35 11.35 -13.97
C GLU A 91 -7.11 11.65 -13.10
N LYS A 92 -7.16 12.67 -12.26
CA LYS A 92 -6.07 12.98 -11.31
C LYS A 92 -5.81 11.83 -10.34
N LEU A 93 -6.86 11.21 -9.80
CA LEU A 93 -6.73 10.04 -8.92
C LEU A 93 -6.15 8.83 -9.65
N PHE A 94 -6.52 8.63 -10.92
CA PHE A 94 -5.89 7.61 -11.75
C PHE A 94 -4.39 7.87 -11.96
N VAL A 95 -3.99 9.12 -12.25
CA VAL A 95 -2.57 9.50 -12.37
C VAL A 95 -1.84 9.21 -11.05
N PHE A 96 -2.42 9.59 -9.92
CA PHE A 96 -1.85 9.30 -8.60
C PHE A 96 -1.72 7.78 -8.36
N ALA A 97 -2.75 7.00 -8.70
CA ALA A 97 -2.70 5.54 -8.59
C ALA A 97 -1.65 4.92 -9.52
N LEU A 98 -1.50 5.41 -10.74
CA LEU A 98 -0.44 4.98 -11.68
C LEU A 98 0.94 5.24 -11.10
N MET A 99 1.18 6.44 -10.55
CA MET A 99 2.45 6.81 -9.92
C MET A 99 2.80 5.88 -8.77
N TRP A 100 1.85 5.59 -7.88
CA TRP A 100 2.08 4.83 -6.65
C TRP A 100 1.79 3.32 -6.78
N SER A 101 1.38 2.85 -7.96
CA SER A 101 1.37 1.42 -8.27
C SER A 101 2.64 0.98 -9.01
N VAL A 102 3.01 1.72 -10.06
CA VAL A 102 4.19 1.39 -10.88
C VAL A 102 5.45 2.05 -10.31
N GLY A 103 5.39 3.33 -9.98
CA GLY A 103 6.53 4.11 -9.51
C GLY A 103 6.94 3.85 -8.05
N CYS A 104 6.12 3.16 -7.24
CA CYS A 104 6.44 2.87 -5.85
C CYS A 104 7.67 1.96 -5.68
N VAL A 105 7.94 1.09 -6.65
CA VAL A 105 9.07 0.14 -6.65
C VAL A 105 10.31 0.66 -7.41
N LEU A 106 10.24 1.88 -7.94
CA LEU A 106 11.30 2.51 -8.70
C LEU A 106 12.15 3.44 -7.83
N GLU A 107 13.45 3.48 -8.11
CA GLU A 107 14.38 4.47 -7.56
C GLU A 107 14.17 5.85 -8.19
N LEU A 108 14.80 6.88 -7.61
CA LEU A 108 14.65 8.27 -8.06
C LEU A 108 15.01 8.46 -9.55
N SER A 109 16.05 7.78 -10.04
CA SER A 109 16.46 7.81 -11.45
C SER A 109 15.36 7.30 -12.37
N ASP A 110 14.79 6.15 -12.03
CA ASP A 110 13.75 5.52 -12.85
C ASP A 110 12.40 6.22 -12.69
N ARG A 111 12.12 6.82 -11.53
CA ARG A 111 10.97 7.71 -11.36
C ARG A 111 11.03 8.92 -12.29
N ALA A 112 12.21 9.48 -12.51
CA ALA A 112 12.39 10.56 -13.48
C ALA A 112 12.13 10.08 -14.92
N LEU A 113 12.55 8.86 -15.27
CA LEU A 113 12.24 8.25 -16.57
C LEU A 113 10.74 7.98 -16.73
N MET A 114 10.08 7.48 -15.68
CA MET A 114 8.63 7.29 -15.66
C MET A 114 7.89 8.63 -15.82
N GLU A 115 8.33 9.66 -15.13
CA GLU A 115 7.74 11.01 -15.27
C GLU A 115 7.88 11.53 -16.70
N ALA A 116 9.06 11.42 -17.29
CA ALA A 116 9.29 11.82 -18.67
C ALA A 116 8.42 11.02 -19.65
N PHE A 117 8.24 9.72 -19.41
CA PHE A 117 7.34 8.88 -20.18
C PHE A 117 5.89 9.36 -20.10
N VAL A 118 5.36 9.54 -18.88
CA VAL A 118 3.96 9.96 -18.68
C VAL A 118 3.70 11.36 -19.26
N LYS A 119 4.64 12.31 -19.12
CA LYS A 119 4.54 13.67 -19.67
C LYS A 119 4.47 13.69 -21.20
N ASN A 120 5.22 12.80 -21.85
CA ASN A 120 5.29 12.75 -23.33
C ASN A 120 4.29 11.78 -23.96
N HIS A 121 3.53 11.05 -23.12
CA HIS A 121 2.62 10.02 -23.59
C HIS A 121 1.40 10.63 -24.35
N PRO A 122 0.94 9.99 -25.46
CA PRO A 122 -0.18 10.48 -26.27
C PRO A 122 -1.50 10.62 -25.49
N SER A 123 -1.66 9.92 -24.37
CA SER A 123 -2.87 9.98 -23.53
C SER A 123 -3.15 11.38 -22.96
N LYS A 124 -2.14 12.26 -22.85
CA LYS A 124 -2.25 13.62 -22.32
C LYS A 124 -3.08 13.71 -21.04
N LEU A 125 -2.64 12.96 -20.02
CA LEU A 125 -3.29 12.97 -18.72
C LEU A 125 -3.10 14.31 -18.00
N ASP A 126 -4.04 14.66 -17.11
CA ASP A 126 -3.97 15.84 -16.25
C ASP A 126 -2.93 15.64 -15.14
N LEU A 127 -1.73 16.13 -15.41
CA LEU A 127 -0.57 16.00 -14.51
C LEU A 127 -0.49 17.18 -13.53
N PRO A 128 0.21 17.01 -12.38
CA PRO A 128 0.46 18.11 -11.46
C PRO A 128 1.15 19.29 -12.14
N PRO A 129 0.80 20.54 -11.78
CA PRO A 129 1.42 21.75 -12.30
C PRO A 129 2.80 21.94 -11.66
N ILE A 130 3.85 21.37 -12.27
CA ILE A 130 5.22 21.48 -11.77
C ILE A 130 5.82 22.78 -12.27
N PRO A 131 6.27 23.70 -11.37
CA PRO A 131 6.99 24.91 -11.77
C PRO A 131 8.31 24.58 -12.45
N SER A 132 8.64 25.28 -13.55
CA SER A 132 9.84 25.02 -14.33
C SER A 132 11.16 25.39 -13.64
N ASP A 133 11.09 26.18 -12.58
CA ASP A 133 12.21 26.63 -11.77
C ASP A 133 12.51 25.73 -10.55
N THR A 134 11.79 24.62 -10.42
CA THR A 134 11.93 23.68 -9.31
C THR A 134 12.40 22.30 -9.80
N ASN A 135 13.05 21.56 -8.91
CA ASN A 135 13.40 20.15 -9.15
C ASN A 135 12.29 19.19 -8.67
N PHE A 136 11.05 19.67 -8.58
CA PHE A 136 9.93 18.83 -8.18
C PHE A 136 9.56 17.82 -9.26
N THR A 137 9.09 16.69 -8.83
CA THR A 137 8.57 15.62 -9.68
C THR A 137 7.08 15.47 -9.48
N ILE A 138 6.41 14.70 -10.35
CA ILE A 138 4.99 14.35 -10.16
C ILE A 138 4.75 13.69 -8.79
N PHE A 139 5.74 13.02 -8.20
CA PHE A 139 5.65 12.33 -6.90
C PHE A 139 5.59 13.27 -5.70
N GLU A 140 5.85 14.56 -5.89
CA GLU A 140 5.74 15.59 -4.84
C GLU A 140 4.30 16.10 -4.65
N TYR A 141 3.35 15.55 -5.42
CA TYR A 141 1.96 16.00 -5.41
C TYR A 141 0.98 14.91 -5.00
N VAL A 142 -0.12 15.34 -4.45
CA VAL A 142 -1.26 14.52 -4.05
C VAL A 142 -2.56 15.19 -4.52
N VAL A 143 -3.61 14.42 -4.68
CA VAL A 143 -4.92 14.96 -5.03
C VAL A 143 -5.72 15.28 -3.76
N ASP A 144 -6.17 16.53 -3.64
CA ASP A 144 -7.24 16.88 -2.70
C ASP A 144 -8.57 16.45 -3.33
N VAL A 145 -9.14 15.37 -2.79
CA VAL A 145 -10.36 14.75 -3.36
C VAL A 145 -11.58 15.66 -3.21
N GLU A 146 -11.63 16.48 -2.15
CA GLU A 146 -12.77 17.38 -1.90
C GLU A 146 -12.79 18.55 -2.88
N LYS A 147 -11.62 19.13 -3.14
CA LYS A 147 -11.47 20.28 -4.08
C LYS A 147 -11.24 19.82 -5.52
N GLY A 148 -10.83 18.58 -5.76
CA GLY A 148 -10.49 18.07 -7.07
C GLY A 148 -9.23 18.69 -7.67
N ILE A 149 -8.26 19.14 -6.87
CA ILE A 149 -7.04 19.81 -7.31
C ILE A 149 -5.78 19.06 -6.86
N TRP A 150 -4.69 19.30 -7.58
CA TRP A 150 -3.37 18.88 -7.14
C TRP A 150 -2.86 19.78 -6.01
N GLU A 151 -2.33 19.19 -4.97
CA GLU A 151 -1.74 19.85 -3.80
C GLU A 151 -0.32 19.33 -3.60
N HIS A 152 0.61 20.19 -3.21
CA HIS A 152 1.98 19.78 -2.93
C HIS A 152 2.07 19.15 -1.52
N TRP A 153 2.86 18.10 -1.35
CA TRP A 153 3.00 17.42 -0.06
C TRP A 153 3.47 18.33 1.08
N ASN A 154 4.25 19.37 0.79
CA ASN A 154 4.70 20.34 1.81
C ASN A 154 3.51 20.98 2.54
N ASP A 155 2.39 21.20 1.84
CA ASP A 155 1.21 21.85 2.41
C ASP A 155 0.47 20.94 3.40
N ARG A 156 0.76 19.63 3.35
CA ARG A 156 0.20 18.61 4.26
C ARG A 156 1.11 18.22 5.40
N VAL A 157 2.36 18.68 5.42
CA VAL A 157 3.28 18.36 6.52
C VAL A 157 2.84 19.10 7.78
N PRO A 158 2.43 18.39 8.85
CA PRO A 158 2.02 19.03 10.08
C PRO A 158 3.23 19.69 10.76
N VAL A 159 2.99 20.83 11.40
CA VAL A 159 4.00 21.47 12.26
C VAL A 159 4.19 20.60 13.50
N TYR A 160 5.45 20.32 13.83
CA TYR A 160 5.77 19.60 15.05
C TYR A 160 5.95 20.57 16.20
N ASP A 161 5.04 20.50 17.19
CA ASP A 161 5.13 21.24 18.43
C ASP A 161 5.81 20.37 19.49
N TYR A 162 7.02 20.74 19.88
CA TYR A 162 7.68 20.09 20.99
C TYR A 162 7.02 20.53 22.31
N PRO A 163 6.62 19.59 23.19
CA PRO A 163 5.96 19.94 24.44
C PRO A 163 6.91 20.77 25.32
N THR A 164 6.56 22.05 25.49
CA THR A 164 7.30 23.00 26.33
C THR A 164 6.72 23.14 27.73
N ASP A 165 5.52 22.58 27.97
CA ASP A 165 4.84 22.62 29.25
C ASP A 165 5.49 21.59 30.19
N PRO A 166 6.03 22.04 31.38
CA PRO A 166 6.63 21.13 32.37
C PRO A 166 5.67 20.09 32.96
N SER A 167 4.36 20.29 32.79
CA SER A 167 3.32 19.34 33.26
C SER A 167 3.11 18.17 32.28
N ILE A 168 3.60 18.28 31.05
CA ILE A 168 3.52 17.25 30.03
C ILE A 168 4.77 16.38 30.09
N GLU A 169 4.61 15.07 30.18
CA GLU A 169 5.75 14.14 30.13
C GLU A 169 6.54 14.34 28.84
N ILE A 170 7.83 14.67 28.98
CA ILE A 170 8.72 14.84 27.83
C ILE A 170 8.87 13.50 27.14
N PRO A 171 8.53 13.40 25.83
CA PRO A 171 8.66 12.16 25.11
C PRO A 171 10.13 11.71 25.08
N ASP A 172 10.36 10.41 25.20
CA ASP A 172 11.69 9.83 25.06
C ASP A 172 12.27 10.24 23.70
N TYR A 173 13.52 10.69 23.69
CA TYR A 173 14.21 11.18 22.50
C TYR A 173 14.13 10.20 21.33
N SER A 174 14.21 8.90 21.62
CA SER A 174 14.11 7.83 20.61
C SER A 174 12.72 7.69 19.99
N SER A 175 11.68 8.25 20.62
CA SER A 175 10.29 8.19 20.14
C SER A 175 9.86 9.41 19.33
N ILE A 176 10.71 10.44 19.26
CA ILE A 176 10.41 11.69 18.54
C ILE A 176 10.56 11.45 17.04
N LEU A 177 9.44 11.53 16.31
CA LEU A 177 9.41 11.53 14.87
C LEU A 177 8.97 12.88 14.36
N ILE A 178 9.93 13.65 13.82
CA ILE A 178 9.63 14.95 13.22
C ILE A 178 8.95 14.73 11.86
N PRO A 179 7.76 15.28 11.64
CA PRO A 179 7.09 15.17 10.35
C PRO A 179 7.93 15.79 9.22
N ASN A 180 8.03 15.09 8.13
CA ASN A 180 8.60 15.57 6.87
C ASN A 180 7.73 15.07 5.71
N VAL A 181 8.06 15.48 4.49
CA VAL A 181 7.32 15.09 3.28
C VAL A 181 7.27 13.58 3.13
N ASP A 182 8.39 12.87 3.31
CA ASP A 182 8.46 11.43 3.11
C ASP A 182 7.61 10.67 4.13
N ASN A 183 7.66 11.07 5.40
CA ASN A 183 6.86 10.46 6.45
C ASN A 183 5.36 10.73 6.23
N THR A 184 5.01 11.96 5.86
CA THR A 184 3.61 12.36 5.62
C THR A 184 3.03 11.58 4.44
N ARG A 185 3.78 11.49 3.35
CA ARG A 185 3.41 10.74 2.15
C ARG A 185 3.27 9.24 2.43
N THR A 186 4.25 8.65 3.10
CA THR A 186 4.23 7.23 3.44
C THR A 186 3.07 6.89 4.37
N ASN A 187 2.84 7.70 5.41
CA ASN A 187 1.70 7.53 6.33
C ASN A 187 0.35 7.65 5.60
N PHE A 188 0.24 8.57 4.65
CA PHE A 188 -0.97 8.69 3.82
C PHE A 188 -1.22 7.43 2.99
N LEU A 189 -0.20 6.91 2.31
CA LEU A 189 -0.31 5.69 1.51
C LEU A 189 -0.66 4.47 2.37
N ILE A 190 -0.06 4.35 3.57
CA ILE A 190 -0.42 3.31 4.54
C ILE A 190 -1.89 3.45 4.93
N ASP A 191 -2.33 4.66 5.27
CA ASP A 191 -3.70 4.93 5.71
C ASP A 191 -4.74 4.56 4.63
N VAL A 192 -4.50 4.96 3.39
CA VAL A 192 -5.35 4.64 2.24
C VAL A 192 -5.56 3.13 2.08
N ILE A 193 -4.52 2.33 2.29
CA ILE A 193 -4.58 0.87 2.15
C ILE A 193 -5.11 0.20 3.43
N ALA A 194 -4.61 0.60 4.61
CA ALA A 194 -4.95 -0.05 5.88
C ALA A 194 -6.41 0.15 6.28
N LYS A 195 -7.03 1.29 5.96
CA LYS A 195 -8.47 1.54 6.19
C LYS A 195 -9.39 0.56 5.45
N GLN A 196 -8.90 -0.09 4.41
CA GLN A 196 -9.60 -1.15 3.67
C GLN A 196 -9.38 -2.55 4.27
N GLU A 197 -8.75 -2.64 5.45
CA GLU A 197 -8.33 -3.92 6.06
C GLU A 197 -7.39 -4.74 5.14
N ARG A 198 -6.60 -4.04 4.32
CA ARG A 198 -5.60 -4.64 3.44
C ARG A 198 -4.20 -4.52 4.05
N HIS A 199 -3.33 -5.41 3.63
CA HIS A 199 -1.95 -5.49 4.11
C HIS A 199 -1.05 -4.50 3.39
N VAL A 200 -0.07 -3.98 4.12
CA VAL A 200 0.93 -3.04 3.59
C VAL A 200 2.32 -3.63 3.78
N LEU A 201 3.14 -3.59 2.74
CA LEU A 201 4.54 -3.98 2.78
C LEU A 201 5.43 -2.77 2.48
N LEU A 202 6.29 -2.38 3.44
CA LEU A 202 7.30 -1.35 3.25
C LEU A 202 8.66 -1.99 2.97
N ILE A 203 9.25 -1.62 1.85
CA ILE A 203 10.58 -2.06 1.44
C ILE A 203 11.49 -0.85 1.31
N GLY A 204 12.74 -1.01 1.70
CA GLY A 204 13.75 0.04 1.59
C GLY A 204 15.02 -0.32 2.35
N GLU A 205 16.06 0.49 2.18
CA GLU A 205 17.34 0.29 2.83
C GLU A 205 17.25 0.42 4.36
N GLN A 206 18.25 -0.10 5.05
CA GLN A 206 18.36 0.04 6.49
C GLN A 206 18.53 1.51 6.87
N GLY A 207 17.99 1.90 8.03
CA GLY A 207 18.10 3.28 8.53
C GLY A 207 17.12 4.29 7.91
N THR A 208 16.22 3.90 7.02
CA THR A 208 15.23 4.80 6.40
C THR A 208 13.99 5.07 7.27
N GLY A 209 13.98 4.61 8.52
CA GLY A 209 12.92 4.90 9.50
C GLY A 209 11.62 4.10 9.33
N LYS A 210 11.60 3.03 8.53
CA LYS A 210 10.40 2.20 8.27
C LYS A 210 9.70 1.74 9.54
N THR A 211 10.45 1.14 10.46
CA THR A 211 9.92 0.64 11.73
C THR A 211 9.26 1.73 12.56
N VAL A 212 9.93 2.89 12.68
CA VAL A 212 9.41 4.03 13.46
C VAL A 212 8.17 4.63 12.82
N MET A 213 8.11 4.69 11.48
CA MET A 213 6.92 5.16 10.76
C MET A 213 5.71 4.26 11.00
N ILE A 214 5.87 2.95 10.88
CA ILE A 214 4.76 2.00 11.11
C ILE A 214 4.31 2.03 12.57
N GLN A 215 5.24 2.01 13.51
CA GLN A 215 4.92 2.10 14.93
C GLN A 215 4.22 3.43 15.27
N GLY A 216 4.69 4.54 14.69
CA GLY A 216 4.07 5.87 14.84
C GLY A 216 2.66 5.92 14.23
N TYR A 217 2.43 5.22 13.12
CA TYR A 217 1.09 5.07 12.54
C TYR A 217 0.18 4.24 13.45
N CYS A 218 0.63 3.08 13.92
CA CYS A 218 -0.15 2.19 14.76
C CYS A 218 -0.46 2.77 16.15
N LYS A 219 0.37 3.67 16.68
CA LYS A 219 0.09 4.41 17.94
C LYS A 219 -1.14 5.32 17.85
N LYS A 220 -1.62 5.64 16.66
CA LYS A 220 -2.83 6.45 16.44
C LYS A 220 -4.13 5.66 16.63
N TYR A 221 -4.06 4.33 16.66
CA TYR A 221 -5.23 3.50 16.87
C TYR A 221 -5.76 3.63 18.30
N ASP A 222 -7.07 3.65 18.44
CA ASP A 222 -7.72 3.59 19.75
C ASP A 222 -7.50 2.21 20.38
N PRO A 223 -6.87 2.12 21.57
CA PRO A 223 -6.65 0.86 22.26
C PRO A 223 -7.94 0.12 22.64
N GLU A 224 -9.08 0.83 22.75
CA GLU A 224 -10.37 0.19 23.04
C GLU A 224 -10.93 -0.56 21.82
N GLU A 225 -10.61 -0.11 20.61
CA GLU A 225 -11.07 -0.71 19.36
C GLU A 225 -10.03 -1.62 18.71
N HIS A 226 -8.71 -1.33 18.92
CA HIS A 226 -7.63 -2.02 18.25
C HIS A 226 -6.58 -2.58 19.21
N VAL A 227 -6.16 -3.80 18.95
CA VAL A 227 -4.98 -4.42 19.57
C VAL A 227 -3.82 -4.32 18.57
N PHE A 228 -2.70 -3.76 19.01
CA PHE A 228 -1.46 -3.73 18.23
C PHE A 228 -0.46 -4.73 18.78
N LYS A 229 0.10 -5.55 17.89
CA LYS A 229 1.18 -6.49 18.22
C LYS A 229 2.33 -6.35 17.23
N SER A 230 3.52 -6.14 17.76
CA SER A 230 4.75 -6.10 16.98
C SER A 230 5.53 -7.42 17.13
N PHE A 231 6.03 -7.92 16.00
CA PHE A 231 6.97 -9.03 15.92
C PHE A 231 8.25 -8.54 15.25
N ASN A 232 9.38 -9.04 15.74
CA ASN A 232 10.66 -8.88 15.07
C ASN A 232 11.15 -10.27 14.65
N PHE A 233 11.16 -10.51 13.33
CA PHE A 233 11.60 -11.79 12.80
C PHE A 233 13.12 -11.87 12.78
N SER A 234 13.64 -13.07 12.98
CA SER A 234 15.05 -13.38 12.92
C SER A 234 15.26 -14.74 12.23
N SER A 235 16.51 -15.09 11.97
CA SER A 235 16.86 -16.44 11.47
C SER A 235 16.43 -17.57 12.41
N ALA A 236 16.24 -17.29 13.69
CA ALA A 236 15.77 -18.26 14.68
C ALA A 236 14.24 -18.29 14.83
N THR A 237 13.51 -17.47 14.08
CA THR A 237 12.04 -17.43 14.18
C THR A 237 11.44 -18.62 13.44
N GLU A 238 10.91 -19.56 14.21
CA GLU A 238 10.26 -20.76 13.70
C GLU A 238 8.74 -20.55 13.50
N PRO A 239 8.09 -21.29 12.58
CA PRO A 239 6.68 -21.15 12.27
C PRO A 239 5.76 -21.27 13.50
N HIS A 240 6.01 -22.27 14.35
CA HIS A 240 5.21 -22.52 15.54
C HIS A 240 5.29 -21.38 16.57
N MET A 241 6.43 -20.69 16.65
CA MET A 241 6.60 -19.55 17.58
C MET A 241 5.68 -18.40 17.20
N PHE A 242 5.62 -18.08 15.90
CA PHE A 242 4.71 -17.06 15.38
C PHE A 242 3.25 -17.47 15.59
N GLN A 243 2.89 -18.70 15.20
CA GLN A 243 1.52 -19.24 15.35
C GLN A 243 1.06 -19.19 16.80
N ASN A 244 1.83 -19.77 17.73
CA ASN A 244 1.49 -19.80 19.16
C ASN A 244 1.31 -18.41 19.75
N THR A 245 2.12 -17.45 19.31
CA THR A 245 1.96 -16.06 19.78
C THR A 245 0.67 -15.44 19.26
N ILE A 246 0.30 -15.66 18.00
CA ILE A 246 -0.97 -15.17 17.47
C ILE A 246 -2.15 -15.86 18.18
N GLU A 247 -2.10 -17.18 18.37
CA GLU A 247 -3.14 -17.94 19.06
C GLU A 247 -3.34 -17.47 20.50
N SER A 248 -2.26 -17.06 21.18
CA SER A 248 -2.34 -16.53 22.55
C SER A 248 -3.02 -15.15 22.65
N LEU A 249 -3.17 -14.44 21.53
CA LEU A 249 -3.76 -13.10 21.46
C LEU A 249 -5.23 -13.11 21.03
N VAL A 250 -5.77 -14.28 20.70
CA VAL A 250 -7.13 -14.43 20.19
C VAL A 250 -7.94 -15.39 21.06
N ASP A 251 -9.20 -15.04 21.27
CA ASP A 251 -10.16 -15.86 21.97
C ASP A 251 -11.17 -16.47 20.99
N LYS A 252 -11.74 -17.59 21.35
CA LYS A 252 -12.82 -18.21 20.60
C LYS A 252 -14.07 -17.31 20.67
N ARG A 253 -14.61 -16.96 19.53
CA ARG A 253 -15.88 -16.23 19.39
C ARG A 253 -17.04 -17.22 19.18
N VAL A 254 -17.64 -17.23 18.03
CA VAL A 254 -18.79 -18.09 17.68
C VAL A 254 -18.35 -19.17 16.70
N GLY A 255 -18.69 -20.42 16.96
CA GLY A 255 -18.35 -21.54 16.10
C GLY A 255 -16.84 -21.80 16.02
N THR A 256 -16.29 -21.71 14.83
CA THR A 256 -14.84 -21.86 14.52
C THR A 256 -14.12 -20.52 14.38
N THR A 257 -14.76 -19.39 14.70
CA THR A 257 -14.19 -18.07 14.56
C THR A 257 -13.45 -17.67 15.82
N TYR A 258 -12.23 -17.15 15.64
CA TYR A 258 -11.38 -16.60 16.70
C TYR A 258 -11.14 -15.11 16.42
N GLY A 259 -10.78 -14.36 17.42
CA GLY A 259 -10.43 -12.96 17.28
C GLY A 259 -10.00 -12.34 18.61
N PRO A 260 -9.44 -11.12 18.61
CA PRO A 260 -9.00 -10.46 19.82
C PRO A 260 -10.13 -10.32 20.85
N PRO A 261 -9.80 -10.32 22.16
CA PRO A 261 -10.78 -10.13 23.22
C PRO A 261 -11.61 -8.84 23.06
N GLY A 262 -12.88 -8.87 23.47
CA GLY A 262 -13.75 -7.69 23.45
C GLY A 262 -14.25 -7.26 22.07
N GLY A 263 -14.13 -8.11 21.05
CA GLY A 263 -14.61 -7.76 19.69
C GLY A 263 -13.70 -6.81 18.91
N ARG A 264 -12.55 -6.45 19.48
CA ARG A 264 -11.57 -5.53 18.88
C ARG A 264 -11.00 -6.08 17.56
N LYS A 265 -10.43 -5.19 16.77
CA LYS A 265 -9.58 -5.52 15.61
C LYS A 265 -8.13 -5.70 16.08
N MET A 266 -7.32 -6.45 15.34
CA MET A 266 -5.91 -6.62 15.64
C MET A 266 -5.07 -6.25 14.42
N THR A 267 -4.07 -5.38 14.65
CA THR A 267 -3.03 -5.07 13.68
C THR A 267 -1.74 -5.75 14.11
N VAL A 268 -1.21 -6.57 13.22
CA VAL A 268 0.07 -7.27 13.41
C VAL A 268 1.13 -6.57 12.56
N PHE A 269 2.16 -6.07 13.21
CA PHE A 269 3.34 -5.53 12.56
C PHE A 269 4.47 -6.56 12.62
N ILE A 270 5.04 -6.91 11.48
CA ILE A 270 6.18 -7.80 11.37
C ILE A 270 7.35 -7.00 10.83
N ASP A 271 8.38 -6.82 11.66
CA ASP A 271 9.65 -6.25 11.23
C ASP A 271 10.57 -7.37 10.74
N ASP A 272 11.45 -7.05 9.79
CA ASP A 272 12.44 -7.97 9.23
C ASP A 272 11.84 -9.29 8.70
N VAL A 273 10.72 -9.20 7.99
CA VAL A 273 9.97 -10.34 7.43
C VAL A 273 10.82 -11.26 6.54
N ASN A 274 11.93 -10.78 6.00
CA ASN A 274 12.86 -11.51 5.14
C ASN A 274 13.89 -12.36 5.91
N MET A 275 13.99 -12.24 7.24
CA MET A 275 15.05 -12.86 8.05
C MET A 275 14.89 -14.37 8.33
N PRO A 276 13.69 -14.97 8.36
CA PRO A 276 13.56 -16.41 8.59
C PRO A 276 14.37 -17.24 7.59
N VAL A 277 14.84 -18.40 8.04
CA VAL A 277 15.69 -19.29 7.24
C VAL A 277 14.95 -19.76 5.99
N VAL A 278 15.64 -19.69 4.85
CA VAL A 278 15.19 -20.28 3.57
C VAL A 278 15.65 -21.75 3.56
N ASN A 279 14.72 -22.67 3.27
CA ASN A 279 15.02 -24.09 3.19
C ASN A 279 15.75 -24.45 1.86
N GLU A 280 16.11 -25.72 1.70
CA GLU A 280 16.80 -26.25 0.50
C GLU A 280 15.98 -26.06 -0.79
N TRP A 281 14.67 -25.89 -0.68
CA TRP A 281 13.74 -25.69 -1.80
C TRP A 281 13.48 -24.22 -2.13
N GLY A 282 14.06 -23.30 -1.36
CA GLY A 282 13.87 -21.86 -1.53
C GLY A 282 12.66 -21.28 -0.80
N ASP A 283 12.01 -22.07 0.08
CA ASP A 283 10.83 -21.63 0.84
C ASP A 283 11.20 -21.07 2.21
N GLN A 284 10.47 -20.07 2.66
CA GLN A 284 10.48 -19.57 4.04
C GLN A 284 9.19 -20.00 4.74
N ILE A 285 9.24 -21.12 5.48
CA ILE A 285 8.05 -21.74 6.08
C ILE A 285 7.35 -20.80 7.08
N THR A 286 8.10 -19.98 7.81
CA THR A 286 7.53 -18.99 8.73
C THR A 286 6.67 -17.97 7.96
N ASN A 287 7.12 -17.52 6.80
CA ASN A 287 6.38 -16.58 5.97
C ASN A 287 5.15 -17.22 5.31
N GLU A 288 5.14 -18.54 5.14
CA GLU A 288 3.95 -19.25 4.65
C GLU A 288 2.76 -19.14 5.61
N ILE A 289 3.00 -19.19 6.93
CA ILE A 289 1.94 -18.97 7.93
C ILE A 289 1.42 -17.52 7.87
N VAL A 290 2.33 -16.55 7.71
CA VAL A 290 1.94 -15.14 7.51
C VAL A 290 1.05 -15.02 6.27
N ARG A 291 1.44 -15.65 5.15
CA ARG A 291 0.66 -15.64 3.91
C ARG A 291 -0.72 -16.25 4.09
N GLN A 292 -0.84 -17.39 4.79
CA GLN A 292 -2.13 -18.02 5.07
C GLN A 292 -3.05 -17.10 5.89
N MET A 293 -2.51 -16.42 6.89
CA MET A 293 -3.28 -15.42 7.64
C MET A 293 -3.78 -14.28 6.76
N MET A 294 -2.93 -13.76 5.89
CA MET A 294 -3.26 -12.65 5.01
C MET A 294 -4.32 -13.01 3.96
N GLU A 295 -4.16 -14.16 3.30
CA GLU A 295 -5.01 -14.55 2.17
C GLU A 295 -6.30 -15.23 2.63
N GLN A 296 -6.21 -16.14 3.59
CA GLN A 296 -7.31 -17.02 3.96
C GLN A 296 -7.97 -16.64 5.28
N ARG A 297 -7.36 -15.75 6.04
CA ARG A 297 -7.76 -15.42 7.43
C ARG A 297 -7.85 -16.67 8.32
N LEU A 298 -7.01 -17.67 8.02
CA LEU A 298 -6.94 -18.98 8.66
C LEU A 298 -5.49 -19.31 8.99
N VAL A 299 -5.28 -20.06 10.06
CA VAL A 299 -4.01 -20.70 10.35
C VAL A 299 -4.29 -22.20 10.46
N TYR A 300 -3.65 -22.99 9.60
CA TYR A 300 -3.74 -24.44 9.71
C TYR A 300 -2.83 -24.93 10.82
N GLN A 301 -3.34 -25.82 11.68
CA GLN A 301 -2.49 -26.55 12.61
C GLN A 301 -1.65 -27.55 11.80
N PHE A 302 -0.35 -27.31 11.77
CA PHE A 302 0.60 -28.33 11.35
C PHE A 302 0.91 -29.22 12.55
N PHE A 303 0.52 -30.48 12.48
CA PHE A 303 0.84 -31.50 13.46
C PHE A 303 2.27 -32.03 13.23
#